data_a1a206351cf88548a8e80384281af411
#
_entry.id   a1a206351cf88548a8e80384281af411
#
_cell.length_a   1.000
_cell.length_b   1.000
_cell.length_c   1.000
_cell.angle_alpha   90.00
_cell.angle_beta   90.00
_cell.angle_gamma   90.00
#
_symmetry.space_group_name_H-M   'P 1'
#
loop_
_entity.id
_entity.type
_entity.pdbx_description
1 polymer ?
#
loop_
_entity_poly.entity_id
_entity_poly.type
_entity_poly.pdbx_seq_one_letter_code
_entity_poly.pdbx_strand_id
1 'polypeptide(L)'
;SPEAIRRMPSAISGVTSLLTSLPGINSNNELSTQYAVRGGNYDENLVYVNEIEVYRPFLIRSGQQEGLSFVNDDLTSSVDFSAGGFQAKFGDKLSSVLDITYRKPTEVQASLDASLLGVSVSAGDISDDGKFTGIVGLRYRDNSLFVNAKETQTNFKPTFLDAQTYLSYKFNNKLEIGFLGNVAINKYSYKPLTRQTNFGTLADPVALLVFYEGQEEDKYDTYF
;
A
#
# COMPACT_ATOMS: atom_id res chain seq x y z
N SER A 1 3.73 -3.70 -17.51
CA SER A 1 4.76 -4.66 -17.07
C SER A 1 5.36 -4.19 -15.74
N PRO A 2 5.87 -5.08 -14.89
CA PRO A 2 6.49 -4.73 -13.60
C PRO A 2 7.64 -3.71 -13.71
N GLU A 3 8.40 -3.76 -14.79
CA GLU A 3 9.46 -2.77 -15.05
C GLU A 3 8.96 -1.35 -15.27
N ALA A 4 7.79 -1.17 -15.88
CA ALA A 4 7.19 0.15 -16.03
C ALA A 4 6.80 0.74 -14.67
N ILE A 5 6.32 -0.10 -13.75
CA ILE A 5 5.95 0.30 -12.38
C ILE A 5 7.19 0.79 -11.62
N ARG A 6 8.31 0.07 -11.71
CA ARG A 6 9.56 0.43 -11.02
C ARG A 6 10.23 1.71 -11.56
N ARG A 7 9.96 2.08 -12.80
CA ARG A 7 10.57 3.26 -13.46
C ARG A 7 9.76 4.54 -13.29
N MET A 8 8.57 4.49 -12.71
CA MET A 8 7.76 5.69 -12.51
C MET A 8 8.30 6.54 -11.36
N PRO A 9 8.67 7.80 -11.61
CA PRO A 9 9.07 8.71 -10.55
C PRO A 9 7.85 9.10 -9.73
N SER A 10 7.73 8.57 -8.53
CA SER A 10 6.63 8.86 -7.61
C SER A 10 7.12 8.77 -6.16
N ALA A 11 6.53 9.57 -5.29
CA ALA A 11 6.76 9.50 -3.85
C ALA A 11 6.36 8.15 -3.26
N ILE A 12 5.33 7.53 -3.86
CA ILE A 12 4.90 6.16 -3.59
C ILE A 12 5.11 5.40 -4.90
N SER A 13 6.18 4.63 -4.98
CA SER A 13 6.40 3.71 -6.10
C SER A 13 5.37 2.58 -6.06
N GLY A 14 5.09 1.98 -7.21
CA GLY A 14 4.32 0.76 -7.28
C GLY A 14 3.02 0.85 -8.07
N VAL A 15 2.21 -0.20 -7.93
CA VAL A 15 0.93 -0.35 -8.65
C VAL A 15 0.00 0.85 -8.42
N THR A 16 -0.06 1.37 -7.20
CA THR A 16 -0.92 2.52 -6.88
C THR A 16 -0.54 3.77 -7.66
N SER A 17 0.76 4.06 -7.81
CA SER A 17 1.26 5.18 -8.60
C SER A 17 0.90 5.01 -10.09
N LEU A 18 1.00 3.79 -10.61
CA LEU A 18 0.57 3.50 -11.97
C LEU A 18 -0.94 3.77 -12.14
N LEU A 19 -1.76 3.32 -11.20
CA LEU A 19 -3.21 3.51 -11.26
C LEU A 19 -3.58 4.99 -11.28
N THR A 20 -3.00 5.81 -10.40
CA THR A 20 -3.28 7.25 -10.33
C THR A 20 -2.86 8.02 -11.59
N SER A 21 -2.00 7.45 -12.43
CA SER A 21 -1.65 8.02 -13.73
C SER A 21 -2.69 7.74 -14.84
N LEU A 22 -3.64 6.84 -14.60
CA LEU A 22 -4.66 6.49 -15.58
C LEU A 22 -5.81 7.51 -15.59
N PRO A 23 -6.40 7.80 -16.77
CA PRO A 23 -7.50 8.76 -16.86
C PRO A 23 -8.73 8.24 -16.11
N GLY A 24 -9.37 9.12 -15.34
CA GLY A 24 -10.58 8.81 -14.57
C GLY A 24 -10.31 8.18 -13.21
N ILE A 25 -9.06 8.11 -12.78
CA ILE A 25 -8.67 7.73 -11.44
C ILE A 25 -8.20 8.97 -10.67
N ASN A 26 -8.74 9.16 -9.49
CA ASN A 26 -8.38 10.24 -8.58
C ASN A 26 -7.87 9.69 -7.26
N SER A 27 -6.83 10.31 -6.73
CA SER A 27 -6.35 10.09 -5.36
C SER A 27 -6.52 11.37 -4.56
N ASN A 28 -6.97 11.26 -3.33
CA ASN A 28 -7.17 12.42 -2.46
C ASN A 28 -5.86 13.04 -1.96
N ASN A 29 -4.77 12.28 -1.98
CA ASN A 29 -3.47 12.70 -1.48
C ASN A 29 -2.37 11.91 -2.19
N GLU A 30 -1.26 12.55 -2.50
CA GLU A 30 -0.07 11.90 -3.10
C GLU A 30 0.54 10.78 -2.23
N LEU A 31 0.25 10.77 -0.93
CA LEU A 31 0.71 9.75 0.03
C LEU A 31 -0.36 8.70 0.32
N SER A 32 -1.55 8.84 -0.25
CA SER A 32 -2.65 7.89 -0.09
C SER A 32 -2.53 6.74 -1.09
N THR A 33 -2.77 5.53 -0.62
CA THR A 33 -2.90 4.34 -1.46
C THR A 33 -4.35 4.13 -1.92
N GLN A 34 -5.29 4.95 -1.42
CA GLN A 34 -6.69 4.92 -1.82
C GLN A 34 -6.88 5.65 -3.16
N TYR A 35 -7.69 5.05 -4.00
CA TYR A 35 -8.05 5.64 -5.29
C TYR A 35 -9.56 5.53 -5.54
N ALA A 36 -10.10 6.55 -6.17
CA ALA A 36 -11.49 6.60 -6.62
C ALA A 36 -11.53 6.51 -8.15
N VAL A 37 -12.45 5.72 -8.69
CA VAL A 37 -12.57 5.48 -10.12
C VAL A 37 -13.88 6.04 -10.63
N ARG A 38 -13.81 6.93 -11.64
CA ARG A 38 -14.96 7.51 -12.32
C ARG A 38 -16.05 8.09 -11.39
N GLY A 39 -15.61 8.71 -10.28
CA GLY A 39 -16.52 9.31 -9.30
C GLY A 39 -17.12 8.34 -8.29
N GLY A 40 -16.76 7.06 -8.33
CA GLY A 40 -17.07 6.09 -7.28
C GLY A 40 -16.23 6.31 -6.04
N ASN A 41 -16.61 5.66 -4.95
CA ASN A 41 -15.88 5.73 -3.70
C ASN A 41 -14.75 4.67 -3.67
N TYR A 42 -13.75 4.83 -2.79
CA TYR A 42 -12.62 3.90 -2.69
C TYR A 42 -13.03 2.48 -2.26
N ASP A 43 -14.12 2.34 -1.52
CA ASP A 43 -14.68 1.06 -1.06
C ASP A 43 -15.50 0.33 -2.14
N GLU A 44 -15.74 0.97 -3.28
CA GLU A 44 -16.38 0.37 -4.45
C GLU A 44 -15.41 -0.33 -5.40
N ASN A 45 -14.13 -0.39 -5.06
CA ASN A 45 -13.10 -1.06 -5.83
C ASN A 45 -12.88 -2.49 -5.31
N LEU A 46 -12.78 -3.44 -6.22
CA LEU A 46 -12.37 -4.82 -5.92
C LEU A 46 -10.86 -4.95 -6.10
N VAL A 47 -10.22 -5.67 -5.20
CA VAL A 47 -8.82 -6.06 -5.34
C VAL A 47 -8.70 -7.56 -5.18
N TYR A 48 -8.12 -8.20 -6.17
CA TYR A 48 -7.79 -9.61 -6.17
C TYR A 48 -6.28 -9.82 -6.21
N VAL A 49 -5.79 -10.82 -5.51
CA VAL A 49 -4.42 -11.31 -5.61
C VAL A 49 -4.47 -12.81 -5.81
N ASN A 50 -4.00 -13.27 -6.97
CA ASN A 50 -4.06 -14.68 -7.38
C ASN A 50 -5.45 -15.30 -7.17
N GLU A 51 -6.48 -14.61 -7.69
CA GLU A 51 -7.90 -15.02 -7.59
C GLU A 51 -8.50 -14.99 -6.17
N ILE A 52 -7.75 -14.54 -5.16
CA ILE A 52 -8.21 -14.36 -3.77
C ILE A 52 -8.61 -12.90 -3.58
N GLU A 53 -9.85 -12.66 -3.18
CA GLU A 53 -10.35 -11.31 -2.89
C GLU A 53 -9.73 -10.78 -1.61
N VAL A 54 -9.19 -9.54 -1.70
CA VAL A 54 -8.64 -8.80 -0.57
C VAL A 54 -9.65 -7.75 -0.12
N TYR A 55 -10.38 -8.03 0.94
CA TYR A 55 -11.48 -7.18 1.42
C TYR A 55 -11.02 -5.83 1.98
N ARG A 56 -9.78 -5.73 2.46
CA ARG A 56 -9.17 -4.49 2.96
C ARG A 56 -7.81 -4.25 2.33
N PRO A 57 -7.78 -3.85 1.04
CA PRO A 57 -6.53 -3.64 0.31
C PRO A 57 -5.75 -2.42 0.80
N PHE A 58 -6.39 -1.55 1.57
CA PHE A 58 -5.79 -0.37 2.17
C PHE A 58 -5.59 -0.64 3.65
N LEU A 59 -4.34 -0.57 4.09
CA LEU A 59 -4.02 -0.69 5.50
C LEU A 59 -4.60 0.49 6.27
N ILE A 60 -4.90 0.27 7.55
CA ILE A 60 -5.68 1.17 8.41
C ILE A 60 -5.15 2.60 8.33
N ARG A 61 -6.08 3.53 8.20
CA ARG A 61 -5.84 4.96 8.12
C ARG A 61 -5.74 5.56 9.52
N SER A 62 -4.68 6.30 9.80
CA SER A 62 -4.59 7.21 10.93
C SER A 62 -4.34 8.63 10.40
N GLY A 63 -5.31 9.51 10.61
CA GLY A 63 -5.23 10.89 10.15
C GLY A 63 -5.19 11.04 8.64
N GLN A 64 -4.20 11.78 8.12
CA GLN A 64 -4.03 12.08 6.70
C GLN A 64 -3.03 11.16 5.98
N GLN A 65 -2.44 10.22 6.69
CA GLN A 65 -1.41 9.32 6.15
C GLN A 65 -1.90 7.89 6.16
N GLU A 66 -1.79 7.23 5.05
CA GLU A 66 -2.12 5.82 4.92
C GLU A 66 -0.86 4.98 4.89
N GLY A 67 -1.00 3.73 5.32
CA GLY A 67 0.06 2.76 5.31
C GLY A 67 0.47 2.30 3.90
N LEU A 68 1.27 1.25 3.85
CA LEU A 68 1.59 0.55 2.62
C LEU A 68 0.31 -0.01 1.98
N SER A 69 0.24 0.03 0.65
CA SER A 69 -0.75 -0.76 -0.08
C SER A 69 -0.58 -2.25 0.24
N PHE A 70 -1.68 -3.01 0.28
CA PHE A 70 -1.62 -4.46 0.37
C PHE A 70 -0.75 -5.06 -0.74
N VAL A 71 -0.82 -4.47 -1.93
CA VAL A 71 -0.04 -4.93 -3.08
C VAL A 71 1.44 -4.80 -2.82
N ASN A 72 2.15 -5.91 -2.94
CA ASN A 72 3.60 -5.94 -2.89
C ASN A 72 4.15 -6.06 -4.32
N ASP A 73 4.73 -4.96 -4.81
CA ASP A 73 5.24 -4.87 -6.18
C ASP A 73 6.38 -5.87 -6.45
N ASP A 74 7.17 -6.19 -5.41
CA ASP A 74 8.28 -7.14 -5.52
C ASP A 74 7.80 -8.57 -5.74
N LEU A 75 6.57 -8.87 -5.35
CA LEU A 75 5.94 -10.18 -5.57
C LEU A 75 5.10 -10.22 -6.85
N THR A 76 4.80 -9.07 -7.45
CA THR A 76 3.87 -8.92 -8.56
C THR A 76 4.50 -9.30 -9.90
N SER A 77 3.80 -10.11 -10.70
CA SER A 77 4.15 -10.42 -12.10
C SER A 77 3.31 -9.63 -13.09
N SER A 78 2.02 -9.47 -12.83
CA SER A 78 1.12 -8.69 -13.69
C SER A 78 0.03 -8.01 -12.88
N VAL A 79 -0.52 -6.95 -13.47
CA VAL A 79 -1.63 -6.18 -12.91
C VAL A 79 -2.59 -5.91 -14.04
N ASP A 80 -3.82 -6.34 -13.88
CA ASP A 80 -4.94 -6.08 -14.76
C ASP A 80 -5.94 -5.17 -14.07
N PHE A 81 -6.19 -4.01 -14.67
CA PHE A 81 -7.11 -3.02 -14.13
C PHE A 81 -8.29 -2.79 -15.08
N SER A 82 -9.49 -2.86 -14.55
CA SER A 82 -10.73 -2.63 -15.28
C SER A 82 -11.60 -1.58 -14.59
N ALA A 83 -11.86 -0.46 -15.25
CA ALA A 83 -12.74 0.62 -14.78
C ALA A 83 -14.16 0.44 -15.36
N GLY A 84 -14.89 -0.55 -14.89
CA GLY A 84 -16.19 -0.97 -15.41
C GLY A 84 -16.08 -1.98 -16.57
N GLY A 85 -17.18 -2.68 -16.86
CA GLY A 85 -17.21 -3.71 -17.91
C GLY A 85 -16.37 -4.93 -17.63
N PHE A 86 -16.10 -5.24 -16.38
CA PHE A 86 -15.28 -6.37 -15.96
C PHE A 86 -16.04 -7.71 -16.12
N GLN A 87 -15.28 -8.80 -16.11
CA GLN A 87 -15.81 -10.14 -16.28
C GLN A 87 -16.83 -10.51 -15.20
N ALA A 88 -17.79 -11.39 -15.56
CA ALA A 88 -18.85 -11.82 -14.65
C ALA A 88 -18.36 -12.53 -13.36
N LYS A 89 -17.11 -13.02 -13.33
CA LYS A 89 -16.49 -13.60 -12.14
C LYS A 89 -16.28 -12.57 -11.03
N PHE A 90 -16.21 -11.28 -11.39
CA PHE A 90 -16.04 -10.17 -10.46
C PHE A 90 -17.40 -9.55 -10.16
N GLY A 91 -18.03 -9.95 -9.08
CA GLY A 91 -19.31 -9.43 -8.61
C GLY A 91 -19.15 -8.40 -7.49
N ASP A 92 -20.28 -7.84 -7.05
CA ASP A 92 -20.47 -7.12 -5.78
C ASP A 92 -19.89 -5.71 -5.67
N LYS A 93 -19.12 -5.21 -6.64
CA LYS A 93 -18.60 -3.84 -6.64
C LYS A 93 -18.86 -3.14 -7.98
N LEU A 94 -18.92 -1.80 -7.95
CA LEU A 94 -19.45 -1.03 -9.07
C LEU A 94 -18.40 -0.21 -9.83
N SER A 95 -17.27 0.15 -9.18
CA SER A 95 -16.36 1.14 -9.77
C SER A 95 -15.21 0.51 -10.53
N SER A 96 -14.46 -0.39 -9.93
CA SER A 96 -13.33 -1.02 -10.61
C SER A 96 -12.93 -2.37 -10.04
N VAL A 97 -12.12 -3.09 -10.82
CA VAL A 97 -11.45 -4.32 -10.43
C VAL A 97 -9.96 -4.17 -10.69
N LEU A 98 -9.17 -4.48 -9.68
CA LEU A 98 -7.72 -4.60 -9.74
C LEU A 98 -7.36 -6.08 -9.50
N ASP A 99 -6.97 -6.78 -10.55
CA ASP A 99 -6.58 -8.18 -10.50
C ASP A 99 -5.06 -8.29 -10.59
N ILE A 100 -4.44 -8.80 -9.54
CA ILE A 100 -3.00 -8.85 -9.36
C ILE A 100 -2.56 -10.30 -9.36
N THR A 101 -1.58 -10.61 -10.18
CA THR A 101 -0.96 -11.92 -10.19
C THR A 101 0.43 -11.82 -9.59
N TYR A 102 0.69 -12.59 -8.53
CA TYR A 102 2.02 -12.74 -7.97
C TYR A 102 2.86 -13.69 -8.80
N ARG A 103 4.16 -13.52 -8.72
CA ARG A 103 5.12 -14.35 -9.45
C ARG A 103 5.04 -15.80 -8.97
N LYS A 104 5.14 -16.73 -9.90
CA LYS A 104 5.43 -18.14 -9.63
C LYS A 104 6.90 -18.35 -9.98
N PRO A 105 7.78 -18.56 -9.01
CA PRO A 105 9.19 -18.77 -9.26
C PRO A 105 9.40 -20.06 -10.06
N THR A 106 10.33 -20.04 -11.00
CA THR A 106 10.79 -21.18 -11.77
C THR A 106 12.17 -21.66 -11.33
N GLU A 107 12.81 -20.88 -10.48
CA GLU A 107 14.13 -21.10 -9.88
C GLU A 107 14.23 -20.29 -8.60
N VAL A 108 15.28 -20.53 -7.80
CA VAL A 108 15.58 -19.71 -6.63
C VAL A 108 15.82 -18.27 -7.04
N GLN A 109 15.06 -17.36 -6.49
CA GLN A 109 15.16 -15.93 -6.75
C GLN A 109 15.17 -15.14 -5.45
N ALA A 110 15.96 -14.08 -5.39
CA ALA A 110 15.94 -13.14 -4.29
C ALA A 110 16.16 -11.72 -4.82
N SER A 111 15.54 -10.74 -4.19
CA SER A 111 15.78 -9.32 -4.45
C SER A 111 15.88 -8.55 -3.14
N LEU A 112 16.67 -7.47 -3.19
CA LEU A 112 16.81 -6.49 -2.13
C LEU A 112 16.72 -5.11 -2.77
N ASP A 113 15.76 -4.32 -2.33
CA ASP A 113 15.59 -2.94 -2.71
C ASP A 113 15.74 -2.04 -1.50
N ALA A 114 16.56 -1.00 -1.60
CA ALA A 114 16.78 -0.04 -0.53
C ALA A 114 16.64 1.39 -1.04
N SER A 115 15.93 2.21 -0.29
CA SER A 115 15.70 3.61 -0.58
C SER A 115 15.81 4.45 0.69
N LEU A 116 15.76 5.79 0.55
CA LEU A 116 15.73 6.69 1.70
C LEU A 116 14.46 6.54 2.56
N LEU A 117 13.40 5.94 2.01
CA LEU A 117 12.12 5.78 2.68
C LEU A 117 11.93 4.36 3.26
N GLY A 118 12.82 3.42 2.95
CA GLY A 118 12.66 2.07 3.45
C GLY A 118 13.45 1.01 2.70
N VAL A 119 13.21 -0.22 3.09
CA VAL A 119 13.86 -1.39 2.54
C VAL A 119 12.83 -2.46 2.26
N SER A 120 13.00 -3.19 1.15
CA SER A 120 12.23 -4.38 0.85
C SER A 120 13.14 -5.55 0.45
N VAL A 121 12.71 -6.74 0.84
CA VAL A 121 13.38 -8.01 0.51
C VAL A 121 12.33 -8.97 -0.01
N SER A 122 12.62 -9.63 -1.11
CA SER A 122 11.78 -10.73 -1.56
C SER A 122 12.61 -11.96 -1.91
N ALA A 123 12.04 -13.14 -1.68
CA ALA A 123 12.62 -14.41 -2.05
C ALA A 123 11.54 -15.33 -2.61
N GLY A 124 11.92 -16.21 -3.51
CA GLY A 124 11.02 -17.20 -4.07
C GLY A 124 11.77 -18.44 -4.52
N ASP A 125 11.09 -19.57 -4.44
CA ASP A 125 11.65 -20.87 -4.78
C ASP A 125 10.58 -21.83 -5.33
N ILE A 126 11.05 -22.87 -6.00
CA ILE A 126 10.25 -23.97 -6.53
C ILE A 126 10.90 -25.29 -6.12
N SER A 127 10.09 -26.26 -5.72
CA SER A 127 10.58 -27.62 -5.42
C SER A 127 11.11 -28.33 -6.66
N ASP A 128 12.03 -29.29 -6.47
CA ASP A 128 12.67 -30.05 -7.56
C ASP A 128 11.65 -30.78 -8.46
N ASP A 129 10.51 -31.19 -7.88
CA ASP A 129 9.43 -31.85 -8.63
C ASP A 129 8.47 -30.85 -9.31
N GLY A 130 8.71 -29.54 -9.16
CA GLY A 130 7.90 -28.47 -9.76
C GLY A 130 6.47 -28.34 -9.20
N LYS A 131 6.15 -29.04 -8.10
CA LYS A 131 4.79 -29.02 -7.56
C LYS A 131 4.55 -27.95 -6.54
N PHE A 132 5.55 -27.62 -5.71
CA PHE A 132 5.46 -26.59 -4.70
C PHE A 132 6.18 -25.33 -5.18
N THR A 133 5.51 -24.19 -5.12
CA THR A 133 6.13 -22.88 -5.31
C THR A 133 5.83 -21.99 -4.13
N GLY A 134 6.81 -21.19 -3.72
CA GLY A 134 6.65 -20.24 -2.63
C GLY A 134 7.36 -18.93 -2.92
N ILE A 135 6.71 -17.82 -2.58
CA ILE A 135 7.34 -16.50 -2.54
C ILE A 135 7.05 -15.84 -1.20
N VAL A 136 8.00 -15.05 -0.73
CA VAL A 136 7.88 -14.24 0.47
C VAL A 136 8.43 -12.85 0.19
N GLY A 137 7.79 -11.84 0.76
CA GLY A 137 8.23 -10.45 0.71
C GLY A 137 8.14 -9.81 2.08
N LEU A 138 9.16 -9.04 2.43
CA LEU A 138 9.21 -8.22 3.63
C LEU A 138 9.43 -6.79 3.21
N ARG A 139 8.63 -5.85 3.73
CA ARG A 139 8.77 -4.43 3.46
C ARG A 139 8.79 -3.65 4.76
N TYR A 140 9.76 -2.77 4.89
CA TYR A 140 9.80 -1.74 5.92
C TYR A 140 9.80 -0.36 5.26
N ARG A 141 8.99 0.56 5.76
CA ARG A 141 8.92 1.92 5.27
C ARG A 141 8.82 2.91 6.42
N ASP A 142 9.54 4.01 6.28
CA ASP A 142 9.48 5.18 7.16
C ASP A 142 9.23 6.43 6.31
N ASN A 143 8.02 6.95 6.39
CA ASN A 143 7.62 8.14 5.65
C ASN A 143 7.91 9.45 6.40
N SER A 144 8.54 9.40 7.57
CA SER A 144 8.75 10.57 8.44
C SER A 144 9.57 11.68 7.76
N LEU A 145 10.58 11.32 6.97
CA LEU A 145 11.39 12.29 6.22
C LEU A 145 10.53 13.07 5.22
N PHE A 146 9.65 12.39 4.51
CA PHE A 146 8.82 13.00 3.49
C PHE A 146 7.71 13.86 4.09
N VAL A 147 7.07 13.37 5.15
CA VAL A 147 5.98 14.07 5.83
C VAL A 147 6.47 15.33 6.52
N ASN A 148 7.61 15.25 7.22
CA ASN A 148 8.17 16.37 7.96
C ASN A 148 8.90 17.39 7.05
N ALA A 149 9.21 17.04 5.79
CA ALA A 149 9.72 17.98 4.81
C ALA A 149 8.67 19.00 4.31
N LYS A 150 7.37 18.65 4.45
CA LYS A 150 6.30 19.62 4.25
C LYS A 150 6.18 20.49 5.50
N GLU A 151 5.92 21.78 5.35
CA GLU A 151 5.70 22.74 6.46
C GLU A 151 4.40 22.47 7.24
N THR A 152 4.26 21.24 7.76
CA THR A 152 3.05 20.82 8.47
C THR A 152 3.04 21.24 9.93
N GLN A 153 4.13 21.81 10.46
CA GLN A 153 4.32 22.19 11.86
C GLN A 153 4.01 21.05 12.87
N THR A 154 4.21 19.81 12.43
CA THR A 154 3.95 18.62 13.23
C THR A 154 5.11 17.65 13.07
N ASN A 155 5.48 16.97 14.16
CA ASN A 155 6.45 15.89 14.10
C ASN A 155 5.66 14.57 14.04
N PHE A 156 5.41 14.09 12.82
CA PHE A 156 4.67 12.88 12.54
C PHE A 156 5.62 11.80 12.01
N LYS A 157 5.59 10.62 12.61
CA LYS A 157 6.46 9.49 12.26
C LYS A 157 5.64 8.25 11.92
N PRO A 158 5.17 8.13 10.67
CA PRO A 158 4.52 6.92 10.21
C PRO A 158 5.56 5.87 9.80
N THR A 159 5.53 4.71 10.44
CA THR A 159 6.36 3.56 10.09
C THR A 159 5.52 2.34 9.82
N PHE A 160 5.92 1.56 8.82
CA PHE A 160 5.17 0.42 8.30
C PHE A 160 6.09 -0.79 8.16
N LEU A 161 5.65 -1.91 8.66
CA LEU A 161 6.28 -3.21 8.45
C LEU A 161 5.22 -4.16 7.90
N ASP A 162 5.55 -4.86 6.82
CA ASP A 162 4.66 -5.77 6.14
C ASP A 162 5.42 -7.03 5.73
N ALA A 163 4.82 -8.17 6.00
CA ALA A 163 5.31 -9.48 5.59
C ALA A 163 4.21 -10.20 4.81
N GLN A 164 4.51 -10.62 3.60
CA GLN A 164 3.58 -11.35 2.74
C GLN A 164 4.17 -12.63 2.24
N THR A 165 3.33 -13.63 2.06
CA THR A 165 3.72 -14.90 1.44
C THR A 165 2.60 -15.40 0.53
N TYR A 166 2.99 -16.02 -0.57
CA TYR A 166 2.11 -16.79 -1.41
C TYR A 166 2.74 -18.15 -1.67
N LEU A 167 2.02 -19.18 -1.29
CA LEU A 167 2.43 -20.57 -1.45
C LEU A 167 1.44 -21.26 -2.38
N SER A 168 1.92 -22.07 -3.31
CA SER A 168 1.03 -22.91 -4.11
C SER A 168 1.55 -24.33 -4.21
N TYR A 169 0.62 -25.28 -4.22
CA TYR A 169 0.90 -26.69 -4.40
C TYR A 169 0.01 -27.30 -5.48
N LYS A 170 0.65 -27.83 -6.51
CA LYS A 170 -0.02 -28.48 -7.64
C LYS A 170 -0.08 -29.97 -7.43
N PHE A 171 -1.25 -30.49 -7.04
CA PHE A 171 -1.48 -31.92 -6.86
C PHE A 171 -1.46 -32.66 -8.21
N ASN A 172 -2.10 -32.07 -9.21
CA ASN A 172 -2.16 -32.60 -10.59
C ASN A 172 -2.52 -31.46 -11.55
N ASN A 173 -2.74 -31.78 -12.83
CA ASN A 173 -3.07 -30.78 -13.86
C ASN A 173 -4.45 -30.14 -13.71
N LYS A 174 -5.28 -30.62 -12.77
CA LYS A 174 -6.65 -30.12 -12.55
C LYS A 174 -6.83 -29.49 -11.17
N LEU A 175 -5.90 -29.72 -10.24
CA LEU A 175 -6.01 -29.25 -8.86
C LEU A 175 -4.70 -28.61 -8.42
N GLU A 176 -4.79 -27.34 -8.12
CA GLU A 176 -3.76 -26.54 -7.44
C GLU A 176 -4.40 -25.83 -6.24
N ILE A 177 -3.71 -25.82 -5.11
CA ILE A 177 -4.12 -25.08 -3.92
C ILE A 177 -3.14 -23.95 -3.68
N GLY A 178 -3.68 -22.74 -3.51
CA GLY A 178 -2.93 -21.54 -3.16
C GLY A 178 -3.22 -21.08 -1.73
N PHE A 179 -2.22 -20.53 -1.09
CA PHE A 179 -2.33 -19.87 0.20
C PHE A 179 -1.69 -18.49 0.11
N LEU A 180 -2.46 -17.45 0.47
CA LEU A 180 -2.00 -16.07 0.58
C LEU A 180 -2.00 -15.68 2.07
N GLY A 181 -0.88 -15.21 2.58
CA GLY A 181 -0.77 -14.73 3.95
C GLY A 181 -0.15 -13.34 4.01
N ASN A 182 -0.64 -12.51 4.91
CA ASN A 182 -0.11 -11.17 5.17
C ASN A 182 -0.13 -10.88 6.68
N VAL A 183 0.94 -10.24 7.14
CA VAL A 183 1.03 -9.64 8.49
C VAL A 183 1.58 -8.25 8.32
N ALA A 184 0.83 -7.24 8.77
CA ALA A 184 1.27 -5.85 8.69
C ALA A 184 1.18 -5.17 10.07
N ILE A 185 2.21 -4.39 10.38
CA ILE A 185 2.31 -3.60 11.60
C ILE A 185 2.52 -2.14 11.19
N ASN A 186 1.57 -1.28 11.55
CA ASN A 186 1.60 0.13 11.25
C ASN A 186 1.68 0.92 12.55
N LYS A 187 2.69 1.77 12.68
CA LYS A 187 2.86 2.66 13.83
C LYS A 187 2.82 4.11 13.39
N TYR A 188 2.04 4.88 14.09
CA TYR A 188 1.90 6.31 13.90
C TYR A 188 2.25 7.00 15.19
N SER A 189 3.37 7.70 15.23
CA SER A 189 3.75 8.53 16.36
C SER A 189 3.57 10.00 15.98
N TYR A 190 2.80 10.71 16.78
CA TYR A 190 2.47 12.11 16.57
C TYR A 190 2.87 12.92 17.79
N LYS A 191 3.73 13.91 17.57
CA LYS A 191 4.09 14.89 18.61
C LYS A 191 3.66 16.27 18.14
N PRO A 192 2.54 16.80 18.67
CA PRO A 192 2.09 18.13 18.32
C PRO A 192 3.11 19.18 18.75
N LEU A 193 3.33 20.16 17.86
CA LEU A 193 4.17 21.30 18.17
C LEU A 193 3.31 22.44 18.70
N THR A 194 3.86 23.20 19.63
CA THR A 194 3.26 24.43 20.12
C THR A 194 3.04 25.39 18.95
N ARG A 195 1.81 25.82 18.76
CA ARG A 195 1.43 26.69 17.64
C ARG A 195 0.98 28.06 18.14
N GLN A 196 1.56 29.11 17.55
CA GLN A 196 1.04 30.45 17.65
C GLN A 196 0.08 30.73 16.50
N THR A 197 -1.14 31.10 16.82
CA THR A 197 -2.14 31.53 15.83
C THR A 197 -2.54 32.97 16.14
N ASN A 198 -2.52 33.84 15.15
CA ASN A 198 -2.92 35.22 15.29
C ASN A 198 -4.37 35.38 14.86
N PHE A 199 -5.17 36.01 15.70
CA PHE A 199 -6.56 36.39 15.46
C PHE A 199 -6.67 37.91 15.46
N GLY A 200 -7.74 38.44 14.90
CA GLY A 200 -8.03 39.86 14.89
C GLY A 200 -7.80 40.52 13.54
N THR A 201 -7.69 41.85 13.56
CA THR A 201 -7.40 42.65 12.38
C THR A 201 -5.91 42.87 12.23
N LEU A 202 -5.47 43.30 11.03
CA LEU A 202 -4.08 43.72 10.80
C LEU A 202 -3.62 44.87 11.72
N ALA A 203 -4.57 45.68 12.23
CA ALA A 203 -4.30 46.80 13.13
C ALA A 203 -4.25 46.38 14.60
N ASP A 204 -4.88 45.25 14.97
CA ASP A 204 -4.94 44.76 16.36
C ASP A 204 -4.87 43.22 16.37
N PRO A 205 -3.68 42.65 16.14
CA PRO A 205 -3.50 41.21 16.14
C PRO A 205 -3.43 40.66 17.58
N VAL A 206 -4.28 39.69 17.88
CA VAL A 206 -4.23 38.93 19.15
C VAL A 206 -3.54 37.61 18.89
N ALA A 207 -2.43 37.36 19.58
CA ALA A 207 -1.69 36.11 19.52
C ALA A 207 -2.28 35.07 20.48
N LEU A 208 -2.70 33.91 19.98
CA LEU A 208 -3.05 32.75 20.78
C LEU A 208 -1.93 31.72 20.71
N LEU A 209 -1.34 31.40 21.82
CA LEU A 209 -0.40 30.27 21.94
C LEU A 209 -1.17 29.04 22.39
N VAL A 210 -1.20 28.03 21.52
CA VAL A 210 -1.77 26.72 21.84
C VAL A 210 -0.63 25.78 22.20
N PHE A 211 -0.58 25.40 23.47
CA PHE A 211 0.39 24.43 23.98
C PHE A 211 -0.23 23.03 23.90
N TYR A 212 0.51 22.09 23.36
CA TYR A 212 0.17 20.69 23.38
C TYR A 212 1.18 19.96 24.26
N GLU A 213 0.68 19.22 25.24
CA GLU A 213 1.49 18.33 26.06
C GLU A 213 1.13 16.89 25.72
N GLY A 214 2.14 16.08 25.42
CA GLY A 214 1.98 14.66 25.15
C GLY A 214 2.49 14.22 23.79
N GLN A 215 2.55 12.92 23.64
CA GLN A 215 2.84 12.21 22.40
C GLN A 215 1.75 11.16 22.24
N GLU A 216 1.10 11.16 21.09
CA GLU A 216 0.15 10.12 20.73
C GLU A 216 0.88 9.07 19.88
N GLU A 217 0.63 7.82 20.19
CA GLU A 217 1.15 6.68 19.44
C GLU A 217 0.02 5.70 19.16
N ASP A 218 -0.30 5.54 17.89
CA ASP A 218 -1.27 4.56 17.41
C ASP A 218 -0.53 3.39 16.75
N LYS A 219 -0.89 2.17 17.14
CA LYS A 219 -0.39 0.95 16.56
C LYS A 219 -1.53 0.11 16.02
N TYR A 220 -1.40 -0.31 14.77
CA TYR A 220 -2.38 -1.17 14.10
C TYR A 220 -1.69 -2.42 13.56
N ASP A 221 -2.17 -3.57 14.00
CA ASP A 221 -1.73 -4.87 13.50
C ASP A 221 -2.82 -5.45 12.60
N THR A 222 -2.45 -5.88 11.42
CA THR A 222 -3.38 -6.47 10.42
C THR A 222 -2.88 -7.85 10.03
N TYR A 223 -3.80 -8.80 10.00
CA TYR A 223 -3.56 -10.19 9.61
C TYR A 223 -4.55 -10.58 8.51
N PHE A 224 -4.05 -11.28 7.52
CA PHE A 224 -4.85 -11.80 6.40
C PHE A 224 -4.38 -13.21 6.04
#